data_a61766af0379229fb4c22256d7c1f4df
#
_entry.id   a61766af0379229fb4c22256d7c1f4df
#
_cell.length_a   1.000
_cell.length_b   1.000
_cell.length_c   1.000
_cell.angle_alpha   90.00
_cell.angle_beta   90.00
_cell.angle_gamma   90.00
#
_symmetry.space_group_name_H-M   'P 1'
#
loop_
_entity.id
_entity.type
_entity.pdbx_description
1 polymer ?
#
loop_
_entity_poly.entity_id
_entity_poly.type
_entity_poly.pdbx_seq_one_letter_code
_entity_poly.pdbx_strand_id
1 'polypeptide(L)'
;MWDIYDINKNKTGRTAQRDVYKFKEGEYHIVVTGIIINSKNKILISKRAEHKKFGGMWECNGGSILAGETSLEGIIRELKEELGLEFSKKEAIFLKGIRSDKVACDFKDLWLFRKDVELEKLTFKDGETTEAKWVTIEEFMEMINNKQIVPTIDFGIEEYIKALEIKQREAYSYIGTRIKVKIDRKLGSKHPKHGFKYLLNYGYIPNTVSDDKEEMDCYVLGINEPIEEFDGRCIAVIHRLNDNDDKIIIAPEGMNFSDNEIKELTNFQE
;
A
#
# COMPACT_ATOMS: atom_id res chain seq x y z
N MET A 1 9.49 -4.30 25.29
CA MET A 1 10.84 -4.04 24.74
C MET A 1 10.71 -3.78 23.25
N TRP A 2 11.59 -2.92 22.68
CA TRP A 2 11.71 -2.66 21.26
C TRP A 2 13.09 -3.11 20.78
N ASP A 3 13.19 -3.60 19.54
CA ASP A 3 14.48 -3.73 18.85
C ASP A 3 15.01 -2.34 18.48
N ILE A 4 16.33 -2.14 18.59
CA ILE A 4 17.00 -0.93 18.13
C ILE A 4 17.53 -1.19 16.71
N TYR A 5 17.22 -0.27 15.80
CA TYR A 5 17.63 -0.29 14.39
C TYR A 5 18.67 0.80 14.11
N ASP A 6 19.53 0.57 13.16
CA ASP A 6 20.45 1.57 12.62
C ASP A 6 19.75 2.47 11.55
N ILE A 7 20.49 3.41 11.00
CA ILE A 7 20.03 4.35 9.96
C ILE A 7 19.53 3.67 8.66
N ASN A 8 19.99 2.44 8.40
CA ASN A 8 19.63 1.63 7.23
C ASN A 8 18.51 0.63 7.54
N LYS A 9 17.85 0.77 8.71
CA LYS A 9 16.79 -0.12 9.19
C LYS A 9 17.25 -1.56 9.45
N ASN A 10 18.55 -1.77 9.75
CA ASN A 10 19.06 -3.06 10.20
C ASN A 10 18.96 -3.17 11.72
N LYS A 11 18.59 -4.36 12.23
CA LYS A 11 18.60 -4.62 13.68
C LYS A 11 20.03 -4.55 14.21
N THR A 12 20.25 -3.78 15.29
CA THR A 12 21.55 -3.67 15.94
C THR A 12 21.87 -4.82 16.90
N GLY A 13 20.92 -5.74 17.12
CA GLY A 13 21.01 -6.79 18.14
C GLY A 13 20.73 -6.32 19.57
N ARG A 14 20.46 -5.02 19.77
CA ARG A 14 20.13 -4.43 21.08
C ARG A 14 18.63 -4.18 21.18
N THR A 15 18.14 -4.15 22.41
CA THR A 15 16.74 -3.80 22.70
C THR A 15 16.65 -2.59 23.62
N ALA A 16 15.53 -1.88 23.54
CA ALA A 16 15.22 -0.71 24.36
C ALA A 16 13.95 -0.95 25.18
N GLN A 17 13.93 -0.45 26.40
CA GLN A 17 12.71 -0.44 27.21
C GLN A 17 11.82 0.73 26.78
N ARG A 18 10.57 0.45 26.46
CA ARG A 18 9.57 1.47 26.10
C ARG A 18 9.47 2.54 27.18
N ASP A 19 9.34 3.79 26.78
CA ASP A 19 9.15 4.98 27.63
C ASP A 19 10.33 5.31 28.59
N VAL A 20 11.38 4.49 28.60
CA VAL A 20 12.58 4.69 29.44
C VAL A 20 13.80 5.03 28.59
N TYR A 21 13.98 4.31 27.48
CA TYR A 21 15.15 4.47 26.62
C TYR A 21 15.07 5.75 25.79
N LYS A 22 16.16 6.52 25.80
CA LYS A 22 16.34 7.69 24.93
C LYS A 22 17.22 7.27 23.76
N PHE A 23 16.64 7.24 22.58
CA PHE A 23 17.36 6.92 21.35
C PHE A 23 18.47 7.94 21.12
N LYS A 24 19.65 7.44 20.75
CA LYS A 24 20.79 8.25 20.34
C LYS A 24 20.68 8.56 18.85
N GLU A 25 21.49 9.51 18.39
CA GLU A 25 21.60 9.77 16.95
C GLU A 25 21.97 8.49 16.18
N GLY A 26 21.23 8.20 15.11
CA GLY A 26 21.40 6.98 14.33
C GLY A 26 20.75 5.72 14.92
N GLU A 27 20.02 5.84 16.02
CA GLU A 27 19.25 4.73 16.60
C GLU A 27 17.75 4.96 16.40
N TYR A 28 17.03 3.93 16.00
CA TYR A 28 15.62 4.00 15.67
C TYR A 28 14.85 2.80 16.22
N HIS A 29 13.54 2.95 16.34
CA HIS A 29 12.60 1.83 16.46
C HIS A 29 11.61 1.85 15.30
N ILE A 30 10.73 0.85 15.20
CA ILE A 30 9.70 0.82 14.14
C ILE A 30 8.34 1.07 14.76
N VAL A 31 7.60 1.98 14.12
CA VAL A 31 6.18 2.25 14.38
C VAL A 31 5.40 1.84 13.14
N VAL A 32 4.26 1.20 13.32
CA VAL A 32 3.39 0.73 12.25
C VAL A 32 2.05 1.44 12.29
N THR A 33 1.48 1.70 11.13
CA THR A 33 0.13 2.25 10.99
C THR A 33 -0.62 1.45 9.94
N GLY A 34 -1.85 1.04 10.27
CA GLY A 34 -2.75 0.30 9.39
C GLY A 34 -3.88 1.18 8.89
N ILE A 35 -3.98 1.34 7.58
CA ILE A 35 -5.14 1.93 6.92
C ILE A 35 -6.09 0.79 6.56
N ILE A 36 -7.32 0.83 7.08
CA ILE A 36 -8.35 -0.15 6.73
C ILE A 36 -9.37 0.53 5.83
N ILE A 37 -9.64 -0.07 4.67
CA ILE A 37 -10.56 0.46 3.67
C ILE A 37 -11.63 -0.58 3.35
N ASN A 38 -12.89 -0.14 3.32
CA ASN A 38 -14.00 -1.00 2.94
C ASN A 38 -14.25 -1.03 1.41
N SER A 39 -15.19 -1.87 0.98
CA SER A 39 -15.59 -2.00 -0.43
C SER A 39 -16.16 -0.70 -1.04
N LYS A 40 -16.55 0.27 -0.21
CA LYS A 40 -17.03 1.60 -0.62
C LYS A 40 -15.92 2.66 -0.59
N ASN A 41 -14.65 2.26 -0.51
CA ASN A 41 -13.48 3.12 -0.41
C ASN A 41 -13.50 4.11 0.78
N LYS A 42 -14.21 3.76 1.87
CA LYS A 42 -14.16 4.54 3.11
C LYS A 42 -13.04 4.03 4.01
N ILE A 43 -12.41 4.94 4.73
CA ILE A 43 -11.32 4.68 5.67
C ILE A 43 -11.91 4.48 7.07
N LEU A 44 -11.52 3.42 7.75
CA LEU A 44 -11.82 3.22 9.17
C LEU A 44 -10.87 4.05 10.01
N ILE A 45 -11.41 4.93 10.83
CA ILE A 45 -10.65 5.70 11.82
C ILE A 45 -11.22 5.46 13.21
N SER A 46 -10.36 5.57 14.21
CA SER A 46 -10.73 5.45 15.62
C SER A 46 -10.35 6.69 16.41
N LYS A 47 -11.03 6.93 17.51
CA LYS A 47 -10.82 8.08 18.38
C LYS A 47 -10.04 7.67 19.62
N ARG A 48 -8.95 8.37 19.88
CA ARG A 48 -8.08 8.13 21.05
C ARG A 48 -8.77 8.52 22.34
N ALA A 49 -8.58 7.73 23.38
CA ALA A 49 -9.06 8.06 24.71
C ALA A 49 -8.43 9.37 25.22
N GLU A 50 -9.19 10.19 25.94
CA GLU A 50 -8.82 11.54 26.35
C GLU A 50 -7.51 11.64 27.16
N HIS A 51 -7.18 10.63 27.96
CA HIS A 51 -5.99 10.61 28.78
C HIS A 51 -4.70 10.26 28.03
N LYS A 52 -4.79 9.86 26.77
CA LYS A 52 -3.64 9.51 25.92
C LYS A 52 -2.99 10.75 25.31
N LYS A 53 -1.74 10.61 24.87
CA LYS A 53 -1.12 11.61 24.01
C LYS A 53 -2.00 11.80 22.77
N PHE A 54 -2.33 13.05 22.44
CA PHE A 54 -3.31 13.40 21.41
C PHE A 54 -4.74 12.87 21.70
N GLY A 55 -5.15 12.84 22.98
CA GLY A 55 -6.50 12.41 23.39
C GLY A 55 -7.59 13.16 22.66
N GLY A 56 -8.70 12.48 22.35
CA GLY A 56 -9.83 13.03 21.61
C GLY A 56 -9.62 13.21 20.09
N MET A 57 -8.40 13.06 19.59
CA MET A 57 -8.12 13.09 18.15
C MET A 57 -8.42 11.74 17.49
N TRP A 58 -8.66 11.78 16.18
CA TRP A 58 -8.87 10.60 15.34
C TRP A 58 -7.55 10.08 14.77
N GLU A 59 -7.48 8.77 14.49
CA GLU A 59 -6.30 8.14 13.93
C GLU A 59 -6.65 6.90 13.09
N CYS A 60 -5.71 6.48 12.21
CA CYS A 60 -5.63 5.10 11.77
C CYS A 60 -4.83 4.32 12.83
N ASN A 61 -5.29 3.13 13.17
CA ASN A 61 -4.73 2.37 14.28
C ASN A 61 -3.32 1.86 14.02
N GLY A 62 -2.53 1.74 15.06
CA GLY A 62 -1.17 1.25 14.99
C GLY A 62 -0.38 1.54 16.24
N GLY A 63 0.90 1.18 16.22
CA GLY A 63 1.76 1.34 17.38
C GLY A 63 3.20 0.95 17.13
N SER A 64 3.97 0.76 18.21
CA SER A 64 5.35 0.32 18.10
C SER A 64 5.44 -1.20 18.04
N ILE A 65 6.25 -1.74 17.15
CA ILE A 65 6.49 -3.18 17.12
C ILE A 65 7.31 -3.61 18.36
N LEU A 66 7.08 -4.83 18.79
CA LEU A 66 7.80 -5.43 19.89
C LEU A 66 9.15 -6.02 19.43
N ALA A 67 10.06 -6.19 20.36
CA ALA A 67 11.33 -6.85 20.08
C ALA A 67 11.08 -8.27 19.56
N GLY A 68 11.70 -8.61 18.43
CA GLY A 68 11.52 -9.87 17.72
C GLY A 68 10.43 -9.87 16.66
N GLU A 69 9.47 -8.94 16.69
CA GLU A 69 8.44 -8.83 15.67
C GLU A 69 8.99 -8.24 14.35
N THR A 70 8.38 -8.62 13.25
CA THR A 70 8.45 -7.90 11.98
C THR A 70 7.42 -6.77 11.98
N SER A 71 7.60 -5.79 11.09
CA SER A 71 6.63 -4.70 10.87
C SER A 71 5.22 -5.22 10.56
N LEU A 72 5.11 -6.29 9.75
CA LEU A 72 3.84 -6.93 9.41
C LEU A 72 3.18 -7.61 10.63
N GLU A 73 3.95 -8.32 11.44
CA GLU A 73 3.42 -8.96 12.65
C GLU A 73 2.94 -7.93 13.66
N GLY A 74 3.71 -6.84 13.80
CA GLY A 74 3.35 -5.73 14.69
C GLY A 74 2.03 -5.08 14.29
N ILE A 75 1.81 -4.75 13.02
CA ILE A 75 0.55 -4.12 12.61
C ILE A 75 -0.66 -5.05 12.77
N ILE A 76 -0.51 -6.34 12.44
CA ILE A 76 -1.60 -7.31 12.64
C ILE A 76 -1.96 -7.43 14.12
N ARG A 77 -0.97 -7.47 15.02
CA ARG A 77 -1.18 -7.48 16.48
C ARG A 77 -1.89 -6.22 16.95
N GLU A 78 -1.42 -5.03 16.55
CA GLU A 78 -2.02 -3.75 16.97
C GLU A 78 -3.49 -3.64 16.54
N LEU A 79 -3.83 -3.99 15.28
CA LEU A 79 -5.20 -3.98 14.79
C LEU A 79 -6.10 -4.97 15.56
N LYS A 80 -5.56 -6.11 15.96
CA LYS A 80 -6.28 -7.07 16.81
C LYS A 80 -6.45 -6.54 18.23
N GLU A 81 -5.43 -5.96 18.84
CA GLU A 81 -5.47 -5.44 20.20
C GLU A 81 -6.40 -4.22 20.32
N GLU A 82 -6.30 -3.26 19.38
CA GLU A 82 -7.03 -1.98 19.49
C GLU A 82 -8.46 -2.01 18.94
N LEU A 83 -8.74 -2.86 17.95
CA LEU A 83 -10.03 -2.91 17.25
C LEU A 83 -10.70 -4.29 17.31
N GLY A 84 -10.00 -5.32 17.77
CA GLY A 84 -10.51 -6.71 17.74
C GLY A 84 -10.50 -7.31 16.32
N LEU A 85 -9.82 -6.70 15.37
CA LEU A 85 -9.82 -7.14 13.98
C LEU A 85 -8.67 -8.13 13.70
N GLU A 86 -9.04 -9.28 13.17
CA GLU A 86 -8.06 -10.28 12.74
C GLU A 86 -7.81 -10.18 11.24
N PHE A 87 -6.51 -10.18 10.89
CA PHE A 87 -6.02 -10.19 9.51
C PHE A 87 -4.97 -11.29 9.33
N SER A 88 -4.99 -11.92 8.19
CA SER A 88 -3.89 -12.79 7.75
C SER A 88 -2.76 -11.96 7.12
N LYS A 89 -1.55 -12.51 7.10
CA LYS A 89 -0.40 -11.84 6.45
C LYS A 89 -0.64 -11.56 4.95
N LYS A 90 -1.51 -12.34 4.29
CA LYS A 90 -1.84 -12.20 2.86
C LYS A 90 -2.77 -11.01 2.57
N GLU A 91 -3.50 -10.51 3.58
CA GLU A 91 -4.41 -9.36 3.42
C GLU A 91 -3.68 -8.03 3.56
N ALA A 92 -2.44 -8.04 4.03
CA ALA A 92 -1.65 -6.85 4.28
C ALA A 92 -0.87 -6.42 3.04
N ILE A 93 -1.01 -5.17 2.64
CA ILE A 93 -0.26 -4.54 1.55
C ILE A 93 0.67 -3.50 2.18
N PHE A 94 1.98 -3.68 2.01
CA PHE A 94 2.95 -2.67 2.43
C PHE A 94 2.89 -1.49 1.49
N LEU A 95 2.65 -0.29 2.02
CA LEU A 95 2.59 0.91 1.22
C LEU A 95 3.92 1.66 1.20
N LYS A 96 4.45 2.01 2.37
CA LYS A 96 5.63 2.88 2.47
C LYS A 96 6.31 2.74 3.82
N GLY A 97 7.63 2.90 3.83
CA GLY A 97 8.41 3.10 5.05
C GLY A 97 9.11 4.46 5.02
N ILE A 98 8.99 5.24 6.09
CA ILE A 98 9.60 6.57 6.21
C ILE A 98 10.43 6.63 7.47
N ARG A 99 11.63 7.18 7.38
CA ARG A 99 12.48 7.48 8.54
C ARG A 99 12.19 8.89 9.06
N SER A 100 12.01 9.01 10.36
CA SER A 100 11.87 10.28 11.07
C SER A 100 13.05 10.50 12.00
N ASP A 101 13.82 11.57 11.76
CA ASP A 101 15.01 11.94 12.53
C ASP A 101 14.72 13.04 13.55
N LYS A 102 13.55 13.71 13.46
CA LYS A 102 13.33 14.99 14.15
C LYS A 102 12.64 14.91 15.51
N VAL A 103 11.77 13.95 15.73
CA VAL A 103 10.90 13.95 16.93
C VAL A 103 10.96 12.65 17.71
N ALA A 104 10.99 11.52 17.05
CA ALA A 104 10.84 10.22 17.71
C ALA A 104 11.93 9.21 17.34
N CYS A 105 12.82 9.51 16.41
CA CYS A 105 13.84 8.56 15.92
C CYS A 105 13.21 7.22 15.58
N ASP A 106 12.25 7.23 14.65
CA ASP A 106 11.48 6.05 14.25
C ASP A 106 11.50 5.81 12.74
N PHE A 107 11.34 4.57 12.36
CA PHE A 107 10.84 4.18 11.04
C PHE A 107 9.33 3.99 11.14
N LYS A 108 8.58 4.61 10.26
CA LYS A 108 7.14 4.51 10.19
C LYS A 108 6.76 3.67 8.99
N ASP A 109 6.19 2.51 9.25
CA ASP A 109 5.73 1.59 8.22
C ASP A 109 4.22 1.68 8.08
N LEU A 110 3.77 2.00 6.88
CA LEU A 110 2.37 2.15 6.54
C LEU A 110 1.87 0.91 5.80
N TRP A 111 0.77 0.35 6.28
CA TRP A 111 0.14 -0.85 5.76
C TRP A 111 -1.31 -0.59 5.37
N LEU A 112 -1.77 -1.22 4.30
CA LEU A 112 -3.16 -1.18 3.83
C LEU A 112 -3.82 -2.55 4.02
N PHE A 113 -5.06 -2.52 4.48
CA PHE A 113 -5.94 -3.67 4.60
C PHE A 113 -7.29 -3.36 3.94
N ARG A 114 -7.88 -4.35 3.27
CA ARG A 114 -9.21 -4.24 2.70
C ARG A 114 -10.16 -5.16 3.44
N LYS A 115 -11.16 -4.56 4.11
CA LYS A 115 -12.14 -5.32 4.87
C LYS A 115 -13.40 -4.51 5.12
N ASP A 116 -14.56 -5.09 4.81
CA ASP A 116 -15.82 -4.58 5.29
C ASP A 116 -15.98 -4.99 6.76
N VAL A 117 -16.09 -4.01 7.63
CA VAL A 117 -16.23 -4.18 9.08
C VAL A 117 -17.50 -3.51 9.54
N GLU A 118 -18.32 -4.22 10.28
CA GLU A 118 -19.46 -3.67 11.02
C GLU A 118 -18.94 -3.01 12.30
N LEU A 119 -19.19 -1.72 12.49
CA LEU A 119 -18.64 -0.95 13.62
C LEU A 119 -19.06 -1.52 14.97
N GLU A 120 -20.24 -2.12 15.03
CA GLU A 120 -20.82 -2.74 16.23
C GLU A 120 -20.09 -4.02 16.66
N LYS A 121 -19.31 -4.62 15.75
CA LYS A 121 -18.49 -5.81 16.02
C LYS A 121 -17.06 -5.47 16.46
N LEU A 122 -16.68 -4.20 16.43
CA LEU A 122 -15.38 -3.78 16.92
C LEU A 122 -15.32 -3.95 18.45
N THR A 123 -14.17 -4.43 18.91
CA THR A 123 -13.89 -4.53 20.35
C THR A 123 -12.71 -3.65 20.67
N PHE A 124 -12.96 -2.58 21.39
CA PHE A 124 -11.91 -1.64 21.75
C PHE A 124 -11.16 -2.12 23.00
N LYS A 125 -9.84 -1.99 22.95
CA LYS A 125 -9.02 -2.20 24.13
C LYS A 125 -9.32 -1.11 25.17
N ASP A 126 -9.61 -1.51 26.38
CA ASP A 126 -9.94 -0.60 27.48
C ASP A 126 -8.89 0.51 27.65
N GLY A 127 -9.35 1.75 27.63
CA GLY A 127 -8.53 2.94 27.82
C GLY A 127 -7.66 3.34 26.62
N GLU A 128 -7.79 2.70 25.46
CA GLU A 128 -7.03 3.05 24.25
C GLU A 128 -7.92 3.82 23.25
N THR A 129 -9.03 3.24 22.85
CA THR A 129 -9.95 3.72 21.82
C THR A 129 -11.34 3.89 22.41
N THR A 130 -12.04 4.96 22.04
CA THR A 130 -13.40 5.25 22.56
C THR A 130 -14.49 5.14 21.51
N GLU A 131 -14.16 5.32 20.25
CA GLU A 131 -15.10 5.41 19.15
C GLU A 131 -14.41 5.01 17.83
N ALA A 132 -15.15 4.51 16.86
CA ALA A 132 -14.70 4.32 15.50
C ALA A 132 -15.77 4.73 14.50
N LYS A 133 -15.34 5.15 13.31
CA LYS A 133 -16.25 5.48 12.20
C LYS A 133 -15.58 5.27 10.85
N TRP A 134 -16.43 5.12 9.83
CA TRP A 134 -16.04 5.16 8.44
C TRP A 134 -16.15 6.59 7.91
N VAL A 135 -15.07 7.09 7.31
CA VAL A 135 -15.03 8.39 6.64
C VAL A 135 -14.70 8.22 5.16
N THR A 136 -15.18 9.14 4.32
CA THR A 136 -14.71 9.19 2.94
C THR A 136 -13.27 9.72 2.90
N ILE A 137 -12.65 9.62 1.75
CA ILE A 137 -11.30 10.13 1.54
C ILE A 137 -11.28 11.64 1.70
N GLU A 138 -12.28 12.33 1.16
CA GLU A 138 -12.43 13.77 1.24
C GLU A 138 -12.63 14.23 2.70
N GLU A 139 -13.52 13.54 3.45
CA GLU A 139 -13.71 13.80 4.87
C GLU A 139 -12.43 13.59 5.67
N PHE A 140 -11.65 12.54 5.36
CA PHE A 140 -10.39 12.27 6.03
C PHE A 140 -9.35 13.37 5.77
N MET A 141 -9.23 13.83 4.50
CA MET A 141 -8.35 14.94 4.13
C MET A 141 -8.76 16.26 4.79
N GLU A 142 -10.07 16.55 4.85
CA GLU A 142 -10.58 17.71 5.56
C GLU A 142 -10.25 17.64 7.07
N MET A 143 -10.40 16.46 7.68
CA MET A 143 -10.03 16.24 9.08
C MET A 143 -8.52 16.43 9.34
N ILE A 144 -7.63 16.05 8.41
CA ILE A 144 -6.19 16.34 8.49
C ILE A 144 -5.97 17.87 8.48
N ASN A 145 -6.55 18.58 7.52
CA ASN A 145 -6.41 20.02 7.38
C ASN A 145 -6.92 20.77 8.63
N ASN A 146 -8.01 20.28 9.23
CA ASN A 146 -8.60 20.80 10.45
C ASN A 146 -7.88 20.34 11.74
N LYS A 147 -6.76 19.61 11.63
CA LYS A 147 -5.97 19.09 12.75
C LYS A 147 -6.79 18.20 13.71
N GLN A 148 -7.73 17.46 13.18
CA GLN A 148 -8.54 16.50 13.93
C GLN A 148 -7.93 15.09 13.92
N ILE A 149 -6.98 14.85 13.01
CA ILE A 149 -6.22 13.60 12.89
C ILE A 149 -4.88 13.73 13.61
N VAL A 150 -4.47 12.68 14.30
CA VAL A 150 -3.18 12.62 14.98
C VAL A 150 -2.03 12.92 13.99
N PRO A 151 -1.14 13.89 14.28
CA PRO A 151 -0.13 14.33 13.32
C PRO A 151 0.96 13.29 12.99
N THR A 152 0.91 12.12 13.62
CA THR A 152 1.83 11.01 13.30
C THR A 152 1.46 10.27 12.00
N ILE A 153 0.28 10.53 11.43
CA ILE A 153 -0.21 9.91 10.19
C ILE A 153 0.19 10.72 8.94
N ASP A 154 0.68 11.94 9.12
CA ASP A 154 1.00 12.91 8.07
C ASP A 154 2.28 12.57 7.25
N PHE A 155 2.38 11.32 6.79
CA PHE A 155 3.57 10.82 6.07
C PHE A 155 3.25 10.33 4.66
N GLY A 156 2.71 11.23 3.83
CA GLY A 156 2.38 10.88 2.45
C GLY A 156 1.18 9.93 2.34
N ILE A 157 0.33 9.90 3.38
CA ILE A 157 -0.98 9.25 3.31
C ILE A 157 -1.83 9.86 2.19
N GLU A 158 -1.63 11.16 1.89
CA GLU A 158 -2.27 11.84 0.78
C GLU A 158 -1.97 11.21 -0.57
N GLU A 159 -0.71 10.81 -0.82
CA GLU A 159 -0.32 10.13 -2.05
C GLU A 159 -1.05 8.79 -2.20
N TYR A 160 -1.17 8.04 -1.10
CA TYR A 160 -1.86 6.75 -1.11
C TYR A 160 -3.38 6.91 -1.16
N ILE A 161 -3.92 7.93 -0.51
CA ILE A 161 -5.34 8.26 -0.58
C ILE A 161 -5.70 8.67 -2.00
N LYS A 162 -4.90 9.51 -2.64
CA LYS A 162 -5.05 9.83 -4.08
C LYS A 162 -4.93 8.59 -4.96
N ALA A 163 -3.99 7.70 -4.65
CA ALA A 163 -3.87 6.41 -5.34
C ALA A 163 -5.10 5.51 -5.16
N LEU A 164 -5.85 5.66 -4.07
CA LEU A 164 -7.11 4.96 -3.84
C LEU A 164 -8.29 5.59 -4.59
N GLU A 165 -8.31 6.91 -4.73
CA GLU A 165 -9.27 7.64 -5.59
C GLU A 165 -9.12 7.24 -7.06
N ILE A 166 -7.89 7.01 -7.49
CA ILE A 166 -7.53 6.54 -8.83
C ILE A 166 -8.13 5.14 -9.14
N LYS A 167 -8.60 4.40 -8.15
CA LYS A 167 -9.26 3.09 -8.33
C LYS A 167 -10.60 3.10 -9.08
N GLN A 168 -11.13 4.25 -9.40
CA GLN A 168 -12.27 4.36 -10.33
C GLN A 168 -11.82 4.49 -11.80
N ARG A 169 -10.50 4.37 -12.07
CA ARG A 169 -10.00 4.43 -13.44
C ARG A 169 -10.54 3.27 -14.28
N GLU A 170 -10.75 3.56 -15.53
CA GLU A 170 -11.21 2.63 -16.55
C GLU A 170 -10.40 1.32 -16.60
N ALA A 171 -9.09 1.40 -16.32
CA ALA A 171 -8.18 0.26 -16.26
C ALA A 171 -8.69 -0.89 -15.38
N TYR A 172 -9.30 -0.61 -14.24
CA TYR A 172 -9.82 -1.64 -13.34
C TYR A 172 -11.05 -2.38 -13.86
N SER A 173 -11.79 -1.78 -14.78
CA SER A 173 -12.94 -2.43 -15.43
C SER A 173 -12.53 -3.62 -16.29
N TYR A 174 -11.28 -3.67 -16.71
CA TYR A 174 -10.75 -4.77 -17.52
C TYR A 174 -10.41 -6.03 -16.72
N ILE A 175 -10.23 -5.94 -15.40
CA ILE A 175 -9.85 -7.12 -14.59
C ILE A 175 -10.88 -8.24 -14.75
N GLY A 176 -10.38 -9.42 -15.13
CA GLY A 176 -11.18 -10.61 -15.40
C GLY A 176 -11.80 -10.68 -16.80
N THR A 177 -11.71 -9.61 -17.60
CA THR A 177 -12.21 -9.62 -18.98
C THR A 177 -11.18 -10.18 -19.97
N ARG A 178 -11.65 -10.64 -21.10
CA ARG A 178 -10.81 -11.07 -22.23
C ARG A 178 -10.55 -9.90 -23.15
N ILE A 179 -9.27 -9.66 -23.49
CA ILE A 179 -8.83 -8.48 -24.22
C ILE A 179 -7.89 -8.88 -25.33
N LYS A 180 -8.11 -8.30 -26.52
CA LYS A 180 -7.18 -8.39 -27.64
C LYS A 180 -6.27 -7.18 -27.65
N VAL A 181 -4.92 -7.40 -27.66
CA VAL A 181 -3.90 -6.36 -27.62
C VAL A 181 -2.97 -6.42 -28.80
N LYS A 182 -2.37 -5.30 -29.14
CA LYS A 182 -1.29 -5.18 -30.12
C LYS A 182 0.05 -4.96 -29.41
N ILE A 183 1.08 -5.63 -29.91
CA ILE A 183 2.42 -5.56 -29.34
C ILE A 183 3.30 -4.68 -30.21
N ASP A 184 3.77 -3.59 -29.66
CA ASP A 184 4.67 -2.65 -30.33
C ASP A 184 6.11 -2.72 -29.77
N ARG A 185 6.31 -3.36 -28.62
CA ARG A 185 7.59 -3.66 -27.99
C ARG A 185 7.68 -5.15 -27.69
N LYS A 186 8.23 -5.90 -28.63
CA LYS A 186 8.32 -7.35 -28.52
C LYS A 186 9.33 -7.76 -27.47
N LEU A 187 9.10 -8.90 -26.83
CA LEU A 187 10.06 -9.55 -25.95
C LEU A 187 11.44 -9.58 -26.62
N GLY A 188 12.46 -9.13 -25.93
CA GLY A 188 13.83 -9.06 -26.41
C GLY A 188 14.20 -7.82 -27.21
N SER A 189 13.26 -6.96 -27.62
CA SER A 189 13.54 -5.68 -28.28
C SER A 189 14.17 -4.67 -27.32
N LYS A 190 14.83 -3.63 -27.86
CA LYS A 190 15.42 -2.55 -27.06
C LYS A 190 14.51 -1.33 -27.03
N HIS A 191 14.41 -0.72 -25.86
CA HIS A 191 13.70 0.56 -25.72
C HIS A 191 14.39 1.64 -26.53
N PRO A 192 13.67 2.41 -27.41
CA PRO A 192 14.29 3.32 -28.38
C PRO A 192 15.03 4.51 -27.72
N LYS A 193 14.58 4.97 -26.55
CA LYS A 193 15.17 6.12 -25.85
C LYS A 193 16.13 5.70 -24.71
N HIS A 194 15.78 4.67 -23.94
CA HIS A 194 16.47 4.31 -22.70
C HIS A 194 17.41 3.11 -22.84
N GLY A 195 17.33 2.38 -23.98
CA GLY A 195 18.28 1.31 -24.33
C GLY A 195 18.17 0.01 -23.54
N PHE A 196 17.30 -0.10 -22.54
CA PHE A 196 17.04 -1.35 -21.83
C PHE A 196 16.32 -2.35 -22.75
N LYS A 197 16.39 -3.63 -22.41
CA LYS A 197 15.76 -4.71 -23.15
C LYS A 197 14.42 -5.07 -22.53
N TYR A 198 13.36 -5.15 -23.35
CA TYR A 198 12.07 -5.65 -22.90
C TYR A 198 12.16 -7.12 -22.54
N LEU A 199 11.81 -7.45 -21.30
CA LEU A 199 11.80 -8.82 -20.77
C LEU A 199 10.45 -9.51 -20.97
N LEU A 200 9.43 -8.75 -21.38
CA LEU A 200 8.08 -9.18 -21.70
C LEU A 200 7.65 -8.59 -23.04
N ASN A 201 6.59 -9.15 -23.64
CA ASN A 201 5.88 -8.47 -24.70
C ASN A 201 5.08 -7.31 -24.11
N TYR A 202 5.29 -6.12 -24.65
CA TYR A 202 4.64 -4.88 -24.20
C TYR A 202 3.91 -4.26 -25.39
N GLY A 203 2.74 -3.69 -25.14
CA GLY A 203 1.93 -3.08 -26.17
C GLY A 203 0.76 -2.33 -25.60
N TYR A 204 -0.35 -2.28 -26.32
CA TYR A 204 -1.51 -1.47 -25.98
C TYR A 204 -2.83 -2.13 -26.36
N ILE A 205 -3.90 -1.65 -25.76
CA ILE A 205 -5.28 -2.07 -26.06
C ILE A 205 -5.85 -1.12 -27.11
N PRO A 206 -6.12 -1.59 -28.35
CA PRO A 206 -6.62 -0.72 -29.43
C PRO A 206 -7.96 -0.06 -29.09
N ASN A 207 -8.13 1.18 -29.51
CA ASN A 207 -9.34 2.00 -29.34
C ASN A 207 -9.68 2.32 -27.87
N THR A 208 -8.72 2.27 -26.97
CA THR A 208 -8.83 2.79 -25.61
C THR A 208 -8.20 4.18 -25.53
N VAL A 209 -8.52 4.91 -24.46
CA VAL A 209 -7.90 6.21 -24.17
C VAL A 209 -7.55 6.22 -22.69
N SER A 210 -6.26 6.32 -22.37
CA SER A 210 -5.79 6.48 -21.01
C SER A 210 -5.79 7.97 -20.59
N ASP A 211 -5.44 8.27 -19.36
CA ASP A 211 -5.43 9.63 -18.84
C ASP A 211 -4.43 10.56 -19.55
N ASP A 212 -3.39 10.01 -20.17
CA ASP A 212 -2.41 10.74 -21.01
C ASP A 212 -2.88 10.95 -22.45
N LYS A 213 -4.09 10.48 -22.81
CA LYS A 213 -4.73 10.53 -24.15
C LYS A 213 -4.12 9.58 -25.18
N GLU A 214 -3.24 8.68 -24.77
CA GLU A 214 -2.76 7.56 -25.60
C GLU A 214 -3.59 6.30 -25.34
N GLU A 215 -3.36 5.25 -26.11
CA GLU A 215 -4.00 3.95 -25.89
C GLU A 215 -3.44 3.31 -24.62
N MET A 216 -4.28 2.56 -23.92
CA MET A 216 -3.94 1.97 -22.62
C MET A 216 -2.87 0.89 -22.77
N ASP A 217 -1.75 1.06 -22.12
CA ASP A 217 -0.59 0.19 -22.17
C ASP A 217 -0.81 -1.15 -21.48
N CYS A 218 -0.14 -2.19 -21.95
CA CYS A 218 -0.22 -3.52 -21.37
C CYS A 218 1.09 -4.32 -21.44
N TYR A 219 1.24 -5.25 -20.48
CA TYR A 219 2.21 -6.35 -20.51
C TYR A 219 1.50 -7.67 -20.76
N VAL A 220 2.14 -8.54 -21.56
CA VAL A 220 1.68 -9.92 -21.74
C VAL A 220 2.62 -10.85 -21.00
N LEU A 221 2.11 -11.51 -19.95
CA LEU A 221 2.83 -12.49 -19.14
C LEU A 221 2.54 -13.92 -19.65
N GLY A 222 3.48 -14.81 -19.39
CA GLY A 222 3.33 -16.24 -19.73
C GLY A 222 3.58 -16.58 -21.20
N ILE A 223 3.97 -15.61 -22.04
CA ILE A 223 4.36 -15.82 -23.44
C ILE A 223 5.85 -15.51 -23.57
N ASN A 224 6.66 -16.55 -23.82
CA ASN A 224 8.12 -16.48 -23.83
C ASN A 224 8.72 -16.35 -25.25
N GLU A 225 7.94 -15.91 -26.22
CA GLU A 225 8.35 -15.62 -27.59
C GLU A 225 7.85 -14.25 -28.04
N PRO A 226 8.54 -13.59 -28.97
CA PRO A 226 8.07 -12.32 -29.55
C PRO A 226 6.79 -12.54 -30.37
N ILE A 227 5.76 -11.74 -30.10
CA ILE A 227 4.47 -11.79 -30.79
C ILE A 227 4.07 -10.44 -31.36
N GLU A 228 3.09 -10.39 -32.27
CA GLU A 228 2.53 -9.15 -32.84
C GLU A 228 1.24 -8.74 -32.15
N GLU A 229 0.41 -9.71 -31.76
CA GLU A 229 -0.86 -9.49 -31.08
C GLU A 229 -1.13 -10.65 -30.12
N PHE A 230 -1.96 -10.41 -29.14
CA PHE A 230 -2.37 -11.42 -28.18
C PHE A 230 -3.82 -11.24 -27.79
N ASP A 231 -4.50 -12.35 -27.52
CA ASP A 231 -5.87 -12.38 -27.01
C ASP A 231 -5.86 -13.19 -25.71
N GLY A 232 -5.95 -12.50 -24.58
CA GLY A 232 -5.84 -13.09 -23.26
C GLY A 232 -6.72 -12.44 -22.22
N ARG A 233 -6.60 -12.90 -20.99
CA ARG A 233 -7.37 -12.39 -19.86
C ARG A 233 -6.59 -11.33 -19.09
N CYS A 234 -7.22 -10.22 -18.76
CA CYS A 234 -6.68 -9.26 -17.81
C CYS A 234 -6.69 -9.88 -16.41
N ILE A 235 -5.52 -10.04 -15.80
CA ILE A 235 -5.36 -10.65 -14.49
C ILE A 235 -5.03 -9.64 -13.38
N ALA A 236 -4.47 -8.48 -13.75
CA ALA A 236 -4.11 -7.41 -12.82
C ALA A 236 -3.97 -6.07 -13.52
N VAL A 237 -3.85 -5.01 -12.74
CA VAL A 237 -3.47 -3.67 -13.17
C VAL A 237 -2.30 -3.20 -12.32
N ILE A 238 -1.23 -2.74 -12.96
CA ILE A 238 -0.16 -2.00 -12.30
C ILE A 238 -0.61 -0.55 -12.26
N HIS A 239 -0.72 -0.02 -11.05
CA HIS A 239 -1.00 1.38 -10.81
C HIS A 239 0.27 2.09 -10.42
N ARG A 240 0.71 3.06 -11.22
CA ARG A 240 1.88 3.89 -10.93
C ARG A 240 1.49 5.04 -10.02
N LEU A 241 2.26 5.23 -8.95
CA LEU A 241 2.00 6.27 -7.93
C LEU A 241 2.53 7.65 -8.32
N ASN A 242 3.42 7.71 -9.30
CA ASN A 242 4.12 8.92 -9.74
C ASN A 242 3.55 9.53 -11.03
N ASP A 243 2.67 8.84 -11.70
CA ASP A 243 1.96 9.33 -12.88
C ASP A 243 0.57 8.67 -13.03
N ASN A 244 -0.13 9.01 -14.10
CA ASN A 244 -1.50 8.53 -14.37
C ASN A 244 -1.55 7.41 -15.41
N ASP A 245 -0.45 6.72 -15.61
CA ASP A 245 -0.29 5.74 -16.67
C ASP A 245 -0.37 4.30 -16.12
N ASP A 246 -1.61 3.81 -15.99
CA ASP A 246 -1.86 2.44 -15.55
C ASP A 246 -1.45 1.43 -16.63
N LYS A 247 -0.88 0.29 -16.21
CA LYS A 247 -0.52 -0.81 -17.11
C LYS A 247 -1.40 -2.03 -16.87
N ILE A 248 -2.02 -2.53 -17.92
CA ILE A 248 -2.85 -3.74 -17.88
C ILE A 248 -1.96 -4.98 -17.95
N ILE A 249 -2.20 -5.96 -17.09
CA ILE A 249 -1.49 -7.23 -17.12
C ILE A 249 -2.37 -8.29 -17.73
N ILE A 250 -1.92 -8.87 -18.84
CA ILE A 250 -2.67 -9.88 -19.62
C ILE A 250 -1.90 -11.20 -19.61
N ALA A 251 -2.62 -12.29 -19.46
CA ALA A 251 -2.07 -13.64 -19.48
C ALA A 251 -2.97 -14.61 -20.25
N PRO A 252 -2.43 -15.77 -20.67
CA PRO A 252 -3.25 -16.87 -21.20
C PRO A 252 -4.34 -17.28 -20.22
N GLU A 253 -5.48 -17.72 -20.75
CA GLU A 253 -6.60 -18.21 -19.93
C GLU A 253 -6.12 -19.33 -19.00
N GLY A 254 -6.49 -19.24 -17.71
CA GLY A 254 -6.10 -20.20 -16.68
C GLY A 254 -4.70 -20.01 -16.08
N MET A 255 -3.85 -19.12 -16.61
CA MET A 255 -2.61 -18.72 -15.94
C MET A 255 -2.88 -17.65 -14.91
N ASN A 256 -2.30 -17.81 -13.72
CA ASN A 256 -2.36 -16.86 -12.62
C ASN A 256 -0.95 -16.54 -12.14
N PHE A 257 -0.74 -15.29 -11.79
CA PHE A 257 0.51 -14.77 -11.22
C PHE A 257 0.17 -14.06 -9.91
N SER A 258 1.02 -14.22 -8.91
CA SER A 258 0.92 -13.45 -7.67
C SER A 258 1.40 -12.01 -7.92
N ASP A 259 1.00 -11.09 -7.05
CA ASP A 259 1.46 -9.69 -7.11
C ASP A 259 2.99 -9.57 -7.07
N ASN A 260 3.67 -10.45 -6.32
CA ASN A 260 5.13 -10.47 -6.26
C ASN A 260 5.76 -10.91 -7.59
N GLU A 261 5.22 -11.96 -8.22
CA GLU A 261 5.69 -12.41 -9.54
C GLU A 261 5.48 -11.33 -10.61
N ILE A 262 4.33 -10.65 -10.61
CA ILE A 262 4.06 -9.54 -11.52
C ILE A 262 5.09 -8.43 -11.31
N LYS A 263 5.34 -8.01 -10.06
CA LYS A 263 6.34 -6.99 -9.72
C LYS A 263 7.74 -7.37 -10.19
N GLU A 264 8.19 -8.60 -9.94
CA GLU A 264 9.50 -9.07 -10.37
C GLU A 264 9.65 -9.07 -11.89
N LEU A 265 8.61 -9.52 -12.60
CA LEU A 265 8.61 -9.60 -14.06
C LEU A 265 8.58 -8.23 -14.75
N THR A 266 7.96 -7.22 -14.13
CA THR A 266 7.81 -5.88 -14.71
C THR A 266 8.83 -4.85 -14.20
N ASN A 267 9.60 -5.17 -13.14
CA ASN A 267 10.57 -4.28 -12.48
C ASN A 267 11.68 -3.70 -13.39
N PHE A 268 11.81 -4.17 -14.62
CA PHE A 268 12.78 -3.61 -15.57
C PHE A 268 12.33 -2.26 -16.16
N GLN A 269 11.07 -1.89 -16.02
CA GLN A 269 10.47 -0.67 -16.55
C GLN A 269 9.69 0.11 -15.48
N GLU A 270 9.09 -0.56 -14.49
CA GLU A 270 8.22 0.02 -13.46
C GLU A 270 8.96 0.47 -12.18
#